data_f6dbe9fa8b4bc708971e554ef6665750
#
_entry.id   f6dbe9fa8b4bc708971e554ef6665750
#
_cell.length_a   1.000
_cell.length_b   1.000
_cell.length_c   1.000
_cell.angle_alpha   90.00
_cell.angle_beta   90.00
_cell.angle_gamma   90.00
#
_symmetry.space_group_name_H-M   'P 1'
#
loop_
_entity.id
_entity.type
_entity.pdbx_description
1 polymer ?
#
loop_
_entity_poly.entity_id
_entity_poly.type
_entity_poly.pdbx_seq_one_letter_code
_entity_poly.pdbx_strand_id
1 'polypeptide(L)'
;MSRVYNFSAGPAALPLQVLEQIRAEVLDWQGSGMSVMEISHRSKQFIQLAERAEFNLRNILSIPENYSVIFPQGGATMQMSMVPLNLSAPGETADYIV
;
A
#
# COMPACT_ATOMS: atom_id res chain seq x y z
N MET A 1 -26.49 -4.31 10.60
CA MET A 1 -25.41 -5.05 11.28
C MET A 1 -24.50 -4.04 11.94
N SER A 2 -24.23 -4.19 13.25
CA SER A 2 -23.18 -3.39 13.90
C SER A 2 -21.82 -3.99 13.54
N ARG A 3 -20.87 -3.16 13.09
CA ARG A 3 -19.49 -3.61 12.85
C ARG A 3 -18.73 -3.68 14.16
N VAL A 4 -17.89 -4.69 14.30
CA VAL A 4 -16.98 -4.80 15.45
C VAL A 4 -15.82 -3.81 15.35
N TYR A 5 -15.31 -3.36 16.47
CA TYR A 5 -14.06 -2.62 16.53
C TYR A 5 -12.89 -3.61 16.40
N ASN A 6 -12.11 -3.45 15.33
CA ASN A 6 -10.95 -4.30 15.07
C ASN A 6 -9.69 -3.44 14.97
N PHE A 7 -8.79 -3.62 15.92
CA PHE A 7 -7.50 -2.93 16.03
C PHE A 7 -6.31 -3.89 15.85
N SER A 8 -6.51 -5.00 15.13
CA SER A 8 -5.44 -5.94 14.84
C SER A 8 -4.30 -5.27 14.08
N ALA A 9 -3.06 -5.68 14.36
CA ALA A 9 -1.88 -5.19 13.65
C ALA A 9 -1.91 -5.66 12.18
N GLY A 10 -2.06 -4.73 11.27
CA GLY A 10 -2.21 -4.98 9.83
C GLY A 10 -3.66 -5.15 9.39
N PRO A 11 -4.38 -6.25 9.72
CA PRO A 11 -5.76 -6.46 9.25
C PRO A 11 -6.80 -5.71 10.11
N ALA A 12 -6.62 -4.41 10.29
CA ALA A 12 -7.51 -3.56 11.07
C ALA A 12 -8.81 -3.21 10.30
N ALA A 13 -9.76 -2.58 11.00
CA ALA A 13 -11.00 -2.12 10.40
C ALA A 13 -10.74 -1.07 9.32
N LEU A 14 -11.32 -1.26 8.15
CA LEU A 14 -11.35 -0.27 7.06
C LEU A 14 -12.59 0.63 7.20
N PRO A 15 -12.56 1.88 6.72
CA PRO A 15 -13.74 2.72 6.63
C PRO A 15 -14.87 2.04 5.84
N LEU A 16 -16.12 2.19 6.30
CA LEU A 16 -17.25 1.51 5.67
C LEU A 16 -17.42 1.93 4.20
N GLN A 17 -17.25 3.21 3.89
CA GLN A 17 -17.36 3.75 2.54
C GLN A 17 -16.36 3.08 1.58
N VAL A 18 -15.13 2.81 2.04
CA VAL A 18 -14.12 2.10 1.25
C VAL A 18 -14.56 0.66 0.95
N LEU A 19 -15.11 -0.04 1.95
CA LEU A 19 -15.61 -1.41 1.75
C LEU A 19 -16.81 -1.46 0.81
N GLU A 20 -17.70 -0.47 0.88
CA GLU A 20 -18.85 -0.36 -0.03
C GLU A 20 -18.41 -0.09 -1.46
N GLN A 21 -17.41 0.75 -1.65
CA GLN A 21 -16.81 0.99 -2.96
C GLN A 21 -16.15 -0.28 -3.51
N ILE A 22 -15.34 -0.95 -2.71
CA ILE A 22 -14.71 -2.24 -3.10
C ILE A 22 -15.79 -3.25 -3.52
N ARG A 23 -16.87 -3.38 -2.73
CA ARG A 23 -17.98 -4.28 -3.05
C ARG A 23 -18.64 -3.94 -4.39
N ALA A 24 -18.79 -2.66 -4.70
CA ALA A 24 -19.40 -2.21 -5.94
C ALA A 24 -18.50 -2.44 -7.17
N GLU A 25 -17.19 -2.35 -6.98
CA GLU A 25 -16.21 -2.38 -8.07
C GLU A 25 -15.46 -3.71 -8.20
N VAL A 26 -15.68 -4.68 -7.29
CA VAL A 26 -14.89 -5.91 -7.23
C VAL A 26 -15.03 -6.79 -8.48
N LEU A 27 -16.16 -6.76 -9.16
CA LEU A 27 -16.42 -7.53 -10.40
C LEU A 27 -16.19 -6.72 -11.67
N ASP A 28 -16.30 -5.42 -11.59
CA ASP A 28 -16.19 -4.52 -12.75
C ASP A 28 -15.60 -3.18 -12.30
N TRP A 29 -14.30 -3.09 -12.29
CA TRP A 29 -13.61 -1.87 -11.92
C TRP A 29 -13.67 -0.83 -13.03
N GLN A 30 -14.40 0.26 -12.77
CA GLN A 30 -14.56 1.41 -13.68
C GLN A 30 -15.06 1.04 -15.08
N GLY A 31 -15.91 0.01 -15.22
CA GLY A 31 -16.45 -0.42 -16.51
C GLY A 31 -15.45 -1.21 -17.37
N SER A 32 -14.38 -1.72 -16.78
CA SER A 32 -13.36 -2.48 -17.50
C SER A 32 -13.77 -3.93 -17.82
N GLY A 33 -14.87 -4.42 -17.22
CA GLY A 33 -15.32 -5.80 -17.31
C GLY A 33 -14.47 -6.78 -16.48
N MET A 34 -13.59 -6.28 -15.63
CA MET A 34 -12.74 -7.10 -14.75
C MET A 34 -12.46 -6.39 -13.43
N SER A 35 -12.07 -7.15 -12.41
CA SER A 35 -11.59 -6.62 -11.12
C SER A 35 -10.26 -5.89 -11.26
N VAL A 36 -10.02 -4.88 -10.44
CA VAL A 36 -8.69 -4.28 -10.33
C VAL A 36 -7.61 -5.31 -9.95
N MET A 37 -7.99 -6.38 -9.25
CA MET A 37 -7.08 -7.49 -8.88
C MET A 37 -6.64 -8.35 -10.07
N GLU A 38 -7.37 -8.31 -11.18
CA GLU A 38 -7.08 -9.05 -12.40
C GLU A 38 -6.31 -8.21 -13.43
N ILE A 39 -6.21 -6.88 -13.21
CA ILE A 39 -5.54 -5.96 -14.12
C ILE A 39 -4.03 -6.08 -13.98
N SER A 40 -3.34 -6.23 -15.11
CA SER A 40 -1.87 -6.24 -15.13
C SER A 40 -1.30 -4.93 -14.59
N HIS A 41 -0.30 -5.03 -13.71
CA HIS A 41 0.44 -3.87 -13.21
C HIS A 41 1.18 -3.06 -14.30
N ARG A 42 1.32 -3.63 -15.51
CA ARG A 42 1.89 -2.95 -16.68
C ARG A 42 0.83 -2.24 -17.53
N SER A 43 -0.45 -2.40 -17.22
CA SER A 43 -1.52 -1.73 -17.96
C SER A 43 -1.53 -0.24 -17.63
N LYS A 44 -1.98 0.56 -18.62
CA LYS A 44 -2.11 2.01 -18.44
C LYS A 44 -3.05 2.37 -17.29
N GLN A 45 -4.14 1.61 -17.13
CA GLN A 45 -5.10 1.84 -16.05
C GLN A 45 -4.48 1.62 -14.67
N PHE A 46 -3.69 0.55 -14.50
CA PHE A 46 -3.04 0.28 -13.24
C PHE A 46 -1.94 1.30 -12.92
N ILE A 47 -1.15 1.70 -13.92
CA ILE A 47 -0.13 2.74 -13.76
C ILE A 47 -0.78 4.04 -13.28
N GLN A 48 -1.86 4.48 -13.90
CA GLN A 48 -2.60 5.67 -13.48
C GLN A 48 -3.17 5.56 -12.06
N LEU A 49 -3.62 4.36 -11.67
CA LEU A 49 -4.09 4.11 -10.31
C LEU A 49 -2.95 4.25 -9.29
N ALA A 50 -1.79 3.67 -9.58
CA ALA A 50 -0.61 3.75 -8.73
C ALA A 50 -0.08 5.19 -8.59
N GLU A 51 0.00 5.93 -9.70
CA GLU A 51 0.39 7.34 -9.72
C GLU A 51 -0.57 8.21 -8.87
N ARG A 52 -1.88 7.96 -8.98
CA ARG A 52 -2.89 8.64 -8.16
C ARG A 52 -2.76 8.30 -6.68
N ALA A 53 -2.46 7.04 -6.35
CA ALA A 53 -2.25 6.62 -4.97
C ALA A 53 -1.02 7.32 -4.37
N GLU A 54 0.08 7.38 -5.10
CA GLU A 54 1.28 8.11 -4.69
C GLU A 54 1.00 9.61 -4.52
N PHE A 55 0.36 10.23 -5.49
CA PHE A 55 -0.02 11.65 -5.43
C PHE A 55 -0.88 11.96 -4.19
N ASN A 56 -1.89 11.14 -3.91
CA ASN A 56 -2.74 11.32 -2.74
C ASN A 56 -1.94 11.18 -1.43
N LEU A 57 -1.04 10.20 -1.36
CA LEU A 57 -0.20 9.99 -0.19
C LEU A 57 0.73 11.19 0.06
N ARG A 58 1.37 11.70 -1.00
CA ARG A 58 2.22 12.90 -0.94
C ARG A 58 1.45 14.11 -0.41
N ASN A 59 0.25 14.32 -0.91
CA ASN A 59 -0.59 15.47 -0.47
C ASN A 59 -1.03 15.34 0.99
N ILE A 60 -1.52 14.16 1.40
CA ILE A 60 -2.03 13.94 2.75
C ILE A 60 -0.91 14.06 3.80
N LEU A 61 0.28 13.54 3.48
CA LEU A 61 1.41 13.53 4.41
C LEU A 61 2.39 14.68 4.18
N SER A 62 2.12 15.57 3.21
CA SER A 62 3.01 16.68 2.84
C SER A 62 4.45 16.21 2.55
N ILE A 63 4.58 15.10 1.78
CA ILE A 63 5.88 14.50 1.47
C ILE A 63 6.65 15.40 0.50
N PRO A 64 7.86 15.88 0.86
CA PRO A 64 8.67 16.70 -0.03
C PRO A 64 9.12 15.94 -1.28
N GLU A 65 9.44 16.68 -2.36
CA GLU A 65 9.83 16.08 -3.65
C GLU A 65 11.15 15.29 -3.60
N ASN A 66 12.03 15.60 -2.64
CA ASN A 66 13.31 14.90 -2.45
C ASN A 66 13.14 13.51 -1.77
N TYR A 67 11.92 13.10 -1.42
CA TYR A 67 11.62 11.75 -0.94
C TYR A 67 10.96 10.92 -2.03
N SER A 68 11.37 9.66 -2.14
CA SER A 68 10.69 8.68 -2.99
C SER A 68 9.62 7.94 -2.19
N VAL A 69 8.45 7.74 -2.80
CA VAL A 69 7.39 6.87 -2.26
C VAL A 69 7.48 5.53 -2.99
N ILE A 70 7.62 4.45 -2.24
CA ILE A 70 7.72 3.10 -2.78
C ILE A 70 6.71 2.18 -2.09
N PHE A 71 6.20 1.19 -2.82
CA PHE A 71 5.23 0.20 -2.33
C PHE A 71 5.86 -1.20 -2.36
N PRO A 72 6.79 -1.53 -1.43
CA PRO A 72 7.48 -2.81 -1.42
C PRO A 72 6.58 -3.93 -0.89
N GLN A 73 6.92 -5.15 -1.24
CA GLN A 73 6.32 -6.35 -0.67
C GLN A 73 6.90 -6.71 0.70
N GLY A 74 6.25 -7.64 1.41
CA GLY A 74 6.76 -8.26 2.64
C GLY A 74 6.35 -7.57 3.93
N GLY A 75 5.54 -6.51 3.85
CA GLY A 75 5.03 -5.78 5.02
C GLY A 75 6.13 -5.28 5.94
N ALA A 76 5.81 -5.03 7.22
CA ALA A 76 6.75 -4.53 8.21
C ALA A 76 7.92 -5.50 8.49
N THR A 77 7.66 -6.80 8.47
CA THR A 77 8.69 -7.82 8.72
C THR A 77 9.83 -7.73 7.72
N MET A 78 9.51 -7.59 6.43
CA MET A 78 10.55 -7.48 5.39
C MET A 78 11.28 -6.14 5.46
N GLN A 79 10.64 -5.05 5.93
CA GLN A 79 11.30 -3.76 6.11
C GLN A 79 12.47 -3.82 7.08
N MET A 80 12.33 -4.58 8.16
CA MET A 80 13.42 -4.77 9.13
C MET A 80 14.65 -5.41 8.51
N SER A 81 14.49 -6.18 7.43
CA SER A 81 15.62 -6.74 6.67
C SER A 81 16.07 -5.81 5.54
N MET A 82 15.12 -5.25 4.78
CA MET A 82 15.44 -4.44 3.60
C MET A 82 16.16 -3.14 3.95
N VAL A 83 15.82 -2.49 5.06
CA VAL A 83 16.49 -1.25 5.48
C VAL A 83 17.98 -1.45 5.70
N PRO A 84 18.42 -2.34 6.61
CA PRO A 84 19.85 -2.54 6.80
C PRO A 84 20.56 -3.13 5.57
N LEU A 85 19.92 -4.05 4.83
CA LEU A 85 20.52 -4.61 3.61
C LEU A 85 20.84 -3.56 2.53
N ASN A 86 20.11 -2.45 2.50
CA ASN A 86 20.29 -1.41 1.49
C ASN A 86 21.06 -0.18 1.98
N LEU A 87 21.08 0.06 3.31
CA LEU A 87 21.63 1.29 3.87
C LEU A 87 22.89 1.09 4.70
N SER A 88 23.16 -0.13 5.20
CA SER A 88 24.37 -0.38 5.97
C SER A 88 25.58 -0.61 5.06
N ALA A 89 26.74 -0.11 5.48
CA ALA A 89 28.00 -0.40 4.83
C ALA A 89 28.50 -1.83 5.19
N PRO A 90 29.41 -2.41 4.40
CA PRO A 90 29.98 -3.73 4.72
C PRO A 90 30.63 -3.76 6.10
N GLY A 91 30.19 -4.69 6.95
CA GLY A 91 30.71 -4.86 8.31
C GLY A 91 29.99 -4.06 9.39
N GLU A 92 29.02 -3.23 9.03
CA GLU A 92 28.14 -2.58 10.01
C GLU A 92 27.11 -3.55 10.60
N THR A 93 26.71 -3.28 11.83
CA THR A 93 25.72 -4.06 12.58
C THR A 93 24.42 -3.28 12.67
N ALA A 94 23.28 -3.97 12.51
CA ALA A 94 21.96 -3.43 12.75
C ALA A 94 21.36 -4.07 14.01
N ASP A 95 20.94 -3.26 14.96
CA ASP A 95 20.32 -3.71 16.20
C ASP A 95 18.79 -3.65 16.09
N TYR A 96 18.12 -4.66 16.65
CA TYR A 96 16.68 -4.75 16.74
C TYR A 96 16.25 -4.75 18.19
N ILE A 97 15.31 -3.86 18.52
CA ILE A 97 14.65 -3.86 19.82
C ILE A 97 13.46 -4.81 19.75
N VAL A 98 13.49 -5.87 20.56
CA VAL A 98 12.44 -6.90 20.65
C VAL A 98 11.77 -6.88 22.03
#